data_855cad2eb15f0ed16e47c0c23341ab23
#
_entry.id   855cad2eb15f0ed16e47c0c23341ab23
#
_cell.length_a   1.000
_cell.length_b   1.000
_cell.length_c   1.000
_cell.angle_alpha   90.00
_cell.angle_beta   90.00
_cell.angle_gamma   90.00
#
_symmetry.space_group_name_H-M   'P 1'
#
loop_
_entity.id
_entity.type
_entity.pdbx_description
1 polymer ?
#
loop_
_entity_poly.entity_id
_entity_poly.type
_entity_poly.pdbx_seq_one_letter_code
_entity_poly.pdbx_strand_id
1 'polypeptide(L)'
;MTALLPTVALLLQVASNAQLGYRFPIPQGFEAFAAGRSQPDVVDCWTDTTGLVLCVQRMRGTLGQEHLRAADLPRGTRLSTMKWKGFDIDVIRTDTVESGSPVVIYAVQVPLRPEAIQLVLAGPSKQAGGAEPILTAILAGLEGQTNWLSSSERAGRLGTIVGWVVGIAIGVLIVRMVVTRRRARSP
;
A
#
# COMPACT_ATOMS: atom_id res chain seq x y z
N MET A 1 3.98 -22.33 48.63
CA MET A 1 4.46 -22.84 47.33
C MET A 1 3.81 -22.00 46.24
N THR A 2 4.52 -21.03 45.70
CA THR A 2 4.00 -20.10 44.66
C THR A 2 4.39 -20.70 43.32
N ALA A 3 3.40 -21.19 42.57
CA ALA A 3 3.62 -21.71 41.22
C ALA A 3 3.89 -20.52 40.26
N LEU A 4 5.12 -20.40 39.75
CA LEU A 4 5.47 -19.55 38.64
C LEU A 4 4.85 -20.15 37.36
N LEU A 5 3.80 -19.50 36.83
CA LEU A 5 3.28 -19.79 35.51
C LEU A 5 4.32 -19.37 34.47
N PRO A 6 4.74 -20.23 33.54
CA PRO A 6 5.63 -19.83 32.47
C PRO A 6 4.94 -18.82 31.56
N THR A 7 5.47 -17.63 31.47
CA THR A 7 5.08 -16.64 30.46
C THR A 7 5.54 -17.18 29.09
N VAL A 8 4.60 -17.77 28.34
CA VAL A 8 4.86 -18.16 26.96
C VAL A 8 4.96 -16.88 26.15
N ALA A 9 6.19 -16.47 25.84
CA ALA A 9 6.44 -15.39 24.90
C ALA A 9 5.90 -15.85 23.53
N LEU A 10 4.78 -15.29 23.10
CA LEU A 10 4.23 -15.48 21.75
C LEU A 10 5.23 -14.84 20.77
N LEU A 11 6.05 -15.65 20.12
CA LEU A 11 6.93 -15.20 19.04
C LEU A 11 6.02 -14.82 17.86
N LEU A 12 5.79 -13.52 17.69
CA LEU A 12 5.16 -12.97 16.49
C LEU A 12 6.09 -13.25 15.30
N GLN A 13 5.67 -14.12 14.40
CA GLN A 13 6.37 -14.32 13.14
C GLN A 13 6.24 -13.03 12.30
N VAL A 14 7.33 -12.63 11.65
CA VAL A 14 7.40 -11.40 10.85
C VAL A 14 7.82 -11.77 9.44
N ALA A 15 7.02 -11.38 8.47
CA ALA A 15 7.37 -11.38 7.06
C ALA A 15 8.21 -10.14 6.77
N SER A 16 9.31 -10.29 6.03
CA SER A 16 10.10 -9.13 5.59
C SER A 16 10.83 -9.43 4.29
N ASN A 17 10.91 -8.41 3.44
CA ASN A 17 11.67 -8.46 2.20
C ASN A 17 12.39 -7.14 1.97
N ALA A 18 13.71 -7.14 2.11
CA ALA A 18 14.53 -5.94 1.96
C ALA A 18 14.54 -5.38 0.53
N GLN A 19 14.39 -6.23 -0.50
CA GLN A 19 14.35 -5.80 -1.90
C GLN A 19 13.07 -5.04 -2.23
N LEU A 20 11.94 -5.49 -1.68
CA LEU A 20 10.63 -4.84 -1.86
C LEU A 20 10.31 -3.83 -0.76
N GLY A 21 11.16 -3.73 0.27
CA GLY A 21 11.06 -2.74 1.32
C GLY A 21 9.85 -2.89 2.25
N TYR A 22 9.36 -4.12 2.48
CA TYR A 22 8.25 -4.36 3.41
C TYR A 22 8.64 -5.18 4.62
N ARG A 23 7.88 -4.98 5.70
CA ARG A 23 7.86 -5.79 6.91
C ARG A 23 6.46 -5.75 7.51
N PHE A 24 5.91 -6.90 7.92
CA PHE A 24 4.63 -6.97 8.62
C PHE A 24 4.54 -8.22 9.51
N PRO A 25 3.72 -8.19 10.59
CA PRO A 25 3.47 -9.35 11.41
C PRO A 25 2.62 -10.37 10.66
N ILE A 26 3.05 -11.63 10.63
CA ILE A 26 2.25 -12.73 10.08
C ILE A 26 1.10 -13.00 11.05
N PRO A 27 -0.15 -13.08 10.58
CA PRO A 27 -1.29 -13.40 11.45
C PRO A 27 -1.11 -14.73 12.17
N GLN A 28 -1.60 -14.80 13.40
CA GLN A 28 -1.52 -16.01 14.18
C GLN A 28 -2.20 -17.19 13.46
N GLY A 29 -1.57 -18.36 13.48
CA GLY A 29 -2.08 -19.58 12.83
C GLY A 29 -1.68 -19.73 11.37
N PHE A 30 -0.99 -18.73 10.79
CA PHE A 30 -0.44 -18.85 9.45
C PHE A 30 0.98 -19.42 9.48
N GLU A 31 1.24 -20.40 8.62
CA GLU A 31 2.53 -21.05 8.44
C GLU A 31 3.04 -20.86 7.01
N ALA A 32 4.36 -20.86 6.80
CA ALA A 32 4.96 -20.67 5.49
C ALA A 32 4.48 -21.75 4.49
N PHE A 33 4.03 -21.30 3.32
CA PHE A 33 3.48 -22.13 2.26
C PHE A 33 4.34 -22.09 1.00
N ALA A 34 5.29 -23.03 0.91
CA ALA A 34 6.29 -23.06 -0.19
C ALA A 34 5.64 -23.27 -1.56
N ALA A 35 4.57 -24.05 -1.69
CA ALA A 35 3.92 -24.32 -2.97
C ALA A 35 3.28 -23.05 -3.60
N GLY A 36 2.86 -22.08 -2.80
CA GLY A 36 2.34 -20.81 -3.29
C GLY A 36 3.38 -19.97 -4.04
N ARG A 37 4.66 -20.16 -3.77
CA ARG A 37 5.78 -19.44 -4.42
C ARG A 37 6.08 -19.92 -5.84
N SER A 38 5.42 -20.95 -6.33
CA SER A 38 5.64 -21.47 -7.70
C SER A 38 5.05 -20.57 -8.79
N GLN A 39 4.19 -19.61 -8.42
CA GLN A 39 3.61 -18.66 -9.37
C GLN A 39 4.57 -17.50 -9.68
N PRO A 40 4.58 -17.00 -10.91
CA PRO A 40 5.36 -15.81 -11.25
C PRO A 40 5.03 -14.61 -10.36
N ASP A 41 6.04 -13.86 -9.97
CA ASP A 41 5.94 -12.66 -9.14
C ASP A 41 5.45 -12.88 -7.70
N VAL A 42 5.12 -14.12 -7.28
CA VAL A 42 4.83 -14.44 -5.87
C VAL A 42 6.14 -14.57 -5.10
N VAL A 43 6.28 -13.74 -4.07
CA VAL A 43 7.50 -13.63 -3.28
C VAL A 43 7.44 -14.48 -2.02
N ASP A 44 6.33 -14.36 -1.31
CA ASP A 44 6.08 -15.06 -0.04
C ASP A 44 4.63 -15.51 0.03
N CYS A 45 4.41 -16.68 0.66
CA CYS A 45 3.07 -17.22 0.94
C CYS A 45 3.01 -17.92 2.29
N TRP A 46 1.84 -17.83 2.91
CA TRP A 46 1.48 -18.52 4.16
C TRP A 46 0.07 -19.08 4.04
N THR A 47 -0.20 -20.12 4.78
CA THR A 47 -1.55 -20.73 4.87
C THR A 47 -1.90 -20.98 6.32
N ASP A 48 -3.18 -20.96 6.63
CA ASP A 48 -3.71 -21.37 7.93
C ASP A 48 -4.37 -22.74 7.86
N THR A 49 -4.82 -23.24 9.01
CA THR A 49 -5.52 -24.53 9.13
C THR A 49 -6.93 -24.52 8.55
N THR A 50 -7.50 -23.35 8.24
CA THR A 50 -8.85 -23.20 7.67
C THR A 50 -8.87 -23.18 6.15
N GLY A 51 -7.67 -23.14 5.53
CA GLY A 51 -7.48 -23.09 4.09
C GLY A 51 -7.42 -21.67 3.53
N LEU A 52 -7.24 -20.64 4.38
CA LEU A 52 -6.87 -19.31 3.91
C LEU A 52 -5.40 -19.31 3.50
N VAL A 53 -5.11 -18.69 2.36
CA VAL A 53 -3.77 -18.51 1.82
C VAL A 53 -3.50 -17.03 1.67
N LEU A 54 -2.45 -16.54 2.32
CA LEU A 54 -1.95 -15.18 2.21
C LEU A 54 -0.68 -15.19 1.36
N CYS A 55 -0.65 -14.44 0.27
CA CYS A 55 0.54 -14.28 -0.56
C CYS A 55 0.90 -12.81 -0.77
N VAL A 56 2.19 -12.56 -0.93
CA VAL A 56 2.75 -11.28 -1.38
C VAL A 56 3.18 -11.44 -2.83
N GLN A 57 2.61 -10.63 -3.71
CA GLN A 57 3.00 -10.57 -5.12
C GLN A 57 3.71 -9.25 -5.41
N ARG A 58 4.77 -9.32 -6.19
CA ARG A 58 5.46 -8.16 -6.73
C ARG A 58 4.61 -7.54 -7.85
N MET A 59 4.40 -6.22 -7.78
CA MET A 59 3.81 -5.45 -8.86
C MET A 59 4.93 -4.67 -9.52
N ARG A 60 5.36 -5.06 -10.71
CA ARG A 60 6.49 -4.42 -11.40
C ARG A 60 6.24 -2.92 -11.57
N GLY A 61 7.01 -2.10 -10.84
CA GLY A 61 6.90 -0.64 -10.82
C GLY A 61 6.13 -0.08 -9.62
N THR A 62 5.77 1.19 -9.73
CA THR A 62 5.08 1.93 -8.66
C THR A 62 3.61 2.16 -9.02
N LEU A 63 2.74 2.16 -8.00
CA LEU A 63 1.33 2.51 -8.17
C LEU A 63 1.14 4.03 -8.20
N GLY A 64 0.30 4.49 -9.13
CA GLY A 64 -0.26 5.84 -9.12
C GLY A 64 -1.20 6.03 -7.93
N GLN A 65 -1.50 7.30 -7.60
CA GLN A 65 -2.39 7.64 -6.49
C GLN A 65 -3.88 7.72 -6.93
N GLU A 66 -4.14 7.37 -8.18
CA GLU A 66 -5.49 7.27 -8.72
C GLU A 66 -6.12 5.93 -8.35
N HIS A 67 -7.37 5.98 -7.91
CA HIS A 67 -8.12 4.76 -7.61
C HIS A 67 -8.53 4.02 -8.88
N LEU A 68 -8.58 2.71 -8.78
CA LEU A 68 -9.16 1.86 -9.81
C LEU A 68 -10.62 2.23 -10.05
N ARG A 69 -11.08 2.05 -11.26
CA ARG A 69 -12.50 2.24 -11.60
C ARG A 69 -13.18 0.89 -11.69
N ALA A 70 -14.35 0.78 -11.08
CA ALA A 70 -15.13 -0.46 -11.12
C ALA A 70 -15.43 -0.93 -12.56
N ALA A 71 -15.52 0.02 -13.52
CA ALA A 71 -15.74 -0.28 -14.93
C ALA A 71 -14.55 -1.01 -15.62
N ASP A 72 -13.35 -0.85 -15.08
CA ASP A 72 -12.12 -1.45 -15.63
C ASP A 72 -11.87 -2.86 -15.07
N LEU A 73 -12.70 -3.30 -14.13
CA LEU A 73 -12.55 -4.59 -13.47
C LEU A 73 -13.40 -5.69 -14.14
N PRO A 74 -12.98 -6.96 -14.07
CA PRO A 74 -13.77 -8.10 -14.54
C PRO A 74 -15.15 -8.17 -13.88
N ARG A 75 -16.13 -8.71 -14.58
CA ARG A 75 -17.47 -8.95 -14.01
C ARG A 75 -17.37 -9.87 -12.79
N GLY A 76 -18.15 -9.57 -11.75
CA GLY A 76 -18.16 -10.35 -10.51
C GLY A 76 -17.12 -9.91 -9.47
N THR A 77 -16.34 -8.87 -9.78
CA THR A 77 -15.46 -8.23 -8.80
C THR A 77 -16.16 -7.08 -8.09
N ARG A 78 -15.75 -6.85 -6.83
CA ARG A 78 -16.17 -5.70 -6.02
C ARG A 78 -14.94 -4.88 -5.66
N LEU A 79 -15.04 -3.57 -5.84
CA LEU A 79 -14.00 -2.62 -5.45
C LEU A 79 -14.38 -1.98 -4.13
N SER A 80 -13.44 -1.91 -3.22
CA SER A 80 -13.53 -1.19 -1.95
C SER A 80 -12.18 -0.58 -1.62
N THR A 81 -12.06 0.10 -0.48
CA THR A 81 -10.79 0.67 -0.03
C THR A 81 -10.50 0.26 1.41
N MET A 82 -9.21 0.17 1.75
CA MET A 82 -8.71 0.04 3.13
C MET A 82 -7.71 1.14 3.43
N LYS A 83 -7.52 1.45 4.72
CA LYS A 83 -6.54 2.44 5.16
C LYS A 83 -5.16 1.82 5.33
N TRP A 84 -4.14 2.47 4.74
CA TRP A 84 -2.75 2.20 5.01
C TRP A 84 -1.96 3.52 5.09
N LYS A 85 -1.30 3.79 6.21
CA LYS A 85 -0.54 5.04 6.46
C LYS A 85 -1.32 6.33 6.15
N GLY A 86 -2.64 6.33 6.41
CA GLY A 86 -3.52 7.48 6.14
C GLY A 86 -4.01 7.59 4.68
N PHE A 87 -3.57 6.70 3.80
CA PHE A 87 -4.06 6.61 2.43
C PHE A 87 -5.21 5.61 2.32
N ASP A 88 -6.16 5.90 1.43
CA ASP A 88 -7.11 4.90 0.95
C ASP A 88 -6.44 4.12 -0.17
N ILE A 89 -6.27 2.81 0.02
CA ILE A 89 -5.70 1.89 -0.97
C ILE A 89 -6.76 0.94 -1.48
N ASP A 90 -6.68 0.58 -2.76
CA ASP A 90 -7.70 -0.22 -3.42
C ASP A 90 -7.66 -1.69 -3.00
N VAL A 91 -8.85 -2.23 -2.78
CA VAL A 91 -9.10 -3.64 -2.48
C VAL A 91 -10.06 -4.20 -3.51
N ILE A 92 -9.63 -5.22 -4.21
CA ILE A 92 -10.43 -5.95 -5.18
C ILE A 92 -10.87 -7.26 -4.52
N ARG A 93 -12.18 -7.47 -4.43
CA ARG A 93 -12.75 -8.76 -4.01
C ARG A 93 -13.34 -9.48 -5.22
N THR A 94 -12.98 -10.74 -5.39
CA THR A 94 -13.54 -11.62 -6.43
C THR A 94 -14.12 -12.86 -5.77
N ASP A 95 -15.37 -13.14 -6.05
CA ASP A 95 -16.04 -14.39 -5.69
C ASP A 95 -16.01 -15.31 -6.91
N THR A 96 -15.43 -16.50 -6.81
CA THR A 96 -15.26 -17.45 -7.92
C THR A 96 -15.50 -18.89 -7.48
N VAL A 97 -15.44 -19.83 -8.41
CA VAL A 97 -15.52 -21.28 -8.13
C VAL A 97 -14.25 -21.93 -8.66
N GLU A 98 -13.51 -22.58 -7.79
CA GLU A 98 -12.31 -23.34 -8.12
C GLU A 98 -12.50 -24.81 -7.79
N SER A 99 -12.32 -25.68 -8.79
CA SER A 99 -12.53 -27.13 -8.63
C SER A 99 -13.89 -27.51 -7.99
N GLY A 100 -14.95 -26.76 -8.35
CA GLY A 100 -16.31 -26.98 -7.81
C GLY A 100 -16.59 -26.40 -6.44
N SER A 101 -15.60 -25.77 -5.79
CA SER A 101 -15.74 -25.15 -4.47
C SER A 101 -15.78 -23.63 -4.59
N PRO A 102 -16.70 -22.94 -3.88
CA PRO A 102 -16.74 -21.48 -3.88
C PRO A 102 -15.55 -20.90 -3.13
N VAL A 103 -14.83 -20.00 -3.78
CA VAL A 103 -13.61 -19.33 -3.28
C VAL A 103 -13.80 -17.83 -3.31
N VAL A 104 -13.30 -17.15 -2.30
CA VAL A 104 -13.17 -15.69 -2.28
C VAL A 104 -11.69 -15.30 -2.35
N ILE A 105 -11.39 -14.28 -3.13
CA ILE A 105 -10.06 -13.72 -3.30
C ILE A 105 -10.12 -12.23 -2.99
N TYR A 106 -9.28 -11.77 -2.09
CA TYR A 106 -9.03 -10.35 -1.84
C TYR A 106 -7.64 -10.00 -2.35
N ALA A 107 -7.54 -8.94 -3.14
CA ALA A 107 -6.29 -8.40 -3.64
C ALA A 107 -6.16 -6.94 -3.22
N VAL A 108 -5.18 -6.63 -2.38
CA VAL A 108 -4.91 -5.30 -1.84
C VAL A 108 -3.65 -4.75 -2.47
N GLN A 109 -3.76 -3.63 -3.19
CA GLN A 109 -2.63 -2.99 -3.85
C GLN A 109 -1.96 -1.99 -2.91
N VAL A 110 -0.72 -2.25 -2.52
CA VAL A 110 0.03 -1.42 -1.58
C VAL A 110 1.14 -0.65 -2.31
N PRO A 111 1.10 0.70 -2.28
CA PRO A 111 2.04 1.55 -3.02
C PRO A 111 3.40 1.67 -2.31
N LEU A 112 4.15 0.58 -2.27
CA LEU A 112 5.51 0.57 -1.69
C LEU A 112 6.58 1.07 -2.65
N ARG A 113 7.75 1.38 -2.10
CA ARG A 113 9.02 1.62 -2.80
C ARG A 113 10.03 0.53 -2.43
N PRO A 114 10.88 0.09 -3.36
CA PRO A 114 11.06 0.58 -4.75
C PRO A 114 9.96 0.12 -5.71
N GLU A 115 9.24 -0.95 -5.38
CA GLU A 115 8.16 -1.52 -6.18
C GLU A 115 6.92 -1.72 -5.32
N ALA A 116 5.75 -1.54 -5.91
CA ALA A 116 4.49 -1.85 -5.26
C ALA A 116 4.33 -3.36 -5.05
N ILE A 117 3.54 -3.72 -4.06
CA ILE A 117 3.15 -5.11 -3.82
C ILE A 117 1.63 -5.26 -3.85
N GLN A 118 1.20 -6.47 -4.12
CA GLN A 118 -0.19 -6.89 -3.93
C GLN A 118 -0.23 -7.94 -2.84
N LEU A 119 -1.03 -7.68 -1.79
CA LEU A 119 -1.37 -8.70 -0.80
C LEU A 119 -2.59 -9.45 -1.32
N VAL A 120 -2.47 -10.75 -1.49
CA VAL A 120 -3.57 -11.63 -1.92
C VAL A 120 -3.95 -12.53 -0.76
N LEU A 121 -5.20 -12.46 -0.32
CA LEU A 121 -5.78 -13.38 0.65
C LEU A 121 -6.90 -14.15 -0.03
N ALA A 122 -6.73 -15.44 -0.18
CA ALA A 122 -7.66 -16.34 -0.86
C ALA A 122 -8.06 -17.50 0.01
N GLY A 123 -9.27 -18.02 -0.17
CA GLY A 123 -9.71 -19.21 0.53
C GLY A 123 -11.20 -19.51 0.35
N PRO A 124 -11.74 -20.52 1.06
CA PRO A 124 -13.13 -20.89 0.95
C PRO A 124 -14.07 -19.72 1.26
N SER A 125 -15.14 -19.55 0.46
CA SER A 125 -16.07 -18.41 0.63
C SER A 125 -16.74 -18.37 2.02
N LYS A 126 -16.84 -19.49 2.72
CA LYS A 126 -17.31 -19.55 4.11
C LYS A 126 -16.42 -18.79 5.09
N GLN A 127 -15.14 -18.55 4.73
CA GLN A 127 -14.16 -17.80 5.53
C GLN A 127 -14.10 -16.31 5.16
N ALA A 128 -14.91 -15.85 4.19
CA ALA A 128 -14.88 -14.46 3.69
C ALA A 128 -15.05 -13.42 4.81
N GLY A 129 -15.87 -13.70 5.84
CA GLY A 129 -16.07 -12.80 6.98
C GLY A 129 -14.84 -12.56 7.84
N GLY A 130 -13.88 -13.50 7.85
CA GLY A 130 -12.61 -13.38 8.58
C GLY A 130 -11.50 -12.69 7.77
N ALA A 131 -11.66 -12.56 6.46
CA ALA A 131 -10.60 -12.06 5.58
C ALA A 131 -10.30 -10.56 5.78
N GLU A 132 -11.32 -9.72 5.88
CA GLU A 132 -11.15 -8.26 6.04
C GLU A 132 -10.46 -7.89 7.36
N PRO A 133 -10.82 -8.46 8.53
CA PRO A 133 -10.08 -8.24 9.78
C PRO A 133 -8.61 -8.64 9.68
N ILE A 134 -8.30 -9.77 9.02
CA ILE A 134 -6.91 -10.22 8.81
C ILE A 134 -6.13 -9.20 7.98
N LEU A 135 -6.67 -8.76 6.84
CA LEU A 135 -6.03 -7.76 5.98
C LEU A 135 -5.85 -6.43 6.70
N THR A 136 -6.86 -6.00 7.48
CA THR A 136 -6.76 -4.78 8.29
C THR A 136 -5.63 -4.87 9.31
N ALA A 137 -5.48 -6.00 10.00
CA ALA A 137 -4.41 -6.22 10.96
C ALA A 137 -3.02 -6.23 10.29
N ILE A 138 -2.90 -6.87 9.11
CA ILE A 138 -1.67 -6.84 8.31
C ILE A 138 -1.31 -5.42 7.91
N LEU A 139 -2.26 -4.66 7.36
CA LEU A 139 -2.03 -3.28 6.91
C LEU A 139 -1.67 -2.34 8.06
N ALA A 140 -2.26 -2.53 9.23
CA ALA A 140 -1.92 -1.76 10.43
C ALA A 140 -0.47 -1.98 10.89
N GLY A 141 0.07 -3.20 10.70
CA GLY A 141 1.45 -3.56 11.03
C GLY A 141 2.41 -3.48 9.85
N LEU A 142 1.94 -3.14 8.63
CA LEU A 142 2.77 -3.11 7.43
C LEU A 142 3.65 -1.87 7.41
N GLU A 143 4.94 -2.09 7.61
CA GLU A 143 6.01 -1.10 7.47
C GLU A 143 6.53 -1.10 6.03
N GLY A 144 6.96 0.07 5.56
CA GLY A 144 7.57 0.28 4.25
C GLY A 144 7.48 1.74 3.83
N GLN A 145 8.22 2.15 2.83
CA GLN A 145 8.14 3.49 2.26
C GLN A 145 7.11 3.52 1.13
N THR A 146 6.48 4.68 0.91
CA THR A 146 5.55 4.89 -0.20
C THR A 146 6.01 6.02 -1.12
N ASN A 147 5.58 5.97 -2.38
CA ASN A 147 5.72 7.06 -3.32
C ASN A 147 4.52 8.02 -3.30
N TRP A 148 3.46 7.66 -2.59
CA TRP A 148 2.29 8.53 -2.47
C TRP A 148 2.55 9.68 -1.54
N LEU A 149 1.97 10.83 -1.86
CA LEU A 149 2.10 12.06 -1.09
C LEU A 149 0.83 12.31 -0.30
N SER A 150 0.98 12.57 1.00
CA SER A 150 -0.12 13.05 1.83
C SER A 150 -0.66 14.40 1.33
N SER A 151 -1.86 14.76 1.72
CA SER A 151 -2.46 16.05 1.35
C SER A 151 -1.60 17.23 1.80
N SER A 152 -0.96 17.14 2.95
CA SER A 152 -0.05 18.16 3.47
C SER A 152 1.25 18.26 2.67
N GLU A 153 1.83 17.14 2.25
CA GLU A 153 3.03 17.13 1.40
C GLU A 153 2.74 17.66 0.00
N ARG A 154 1.57 17.36 -0.56
CA ARG A 154 1.12 17.93 -1.84
C ARG A 154 0.93 19.45 -1.74
N ALA A 155 0.28 19.91 -0.69
CA ALA A 155 0.11 21.35 -0.43
C ALA A 155 1.45 22.05 -0.23
N GLY A 156 2.38 21.43 0.51
CA GLY A 156 3.73 21.95 0.70
C GLY A 156 4.52 22.08 -0.63
N ARG A 157 4.45 21.06 -1.50
CA ARG A 157 5.11 21.12 -2.83
C ARG A 157 4.51 22.19 -3.73
N LEU A 158 3.17 22.32 -3.77
CA LEU A 158 2.49 23.37 -4.51
C LEU A 158 2.85 24.75 -3.95
N GLY A 159 2.87 24.94 -2.64
CA GLY A 159 3.27 26.17 -1.98
C GLY A 159 4.71 26.58 -2.32
N THR A 160 5.64 25.62 -2.38
CA THR A 160 7.03 25.88 -2.78
C THR A 160 7.11 26.35 -4.23
N ILE A 161 6.41 25.70 -5.16
CA ILE A 161 6.39 26.08 -6.58
C ILE A 161 5.80 27.47 -6.76
N VAL A 162 4.66 27.74 -6.13
CA VAL A 162 4.01 29.07 -6.18
C VAL A 162 4.92 30.15 -5.56
N GLY A 163 5.57 29.85 -4.44
CA GLY A 163 6.53 30.77 -3.80
C GLY A 163 7.70 31.15 -4.73
N TRP A 164 8.27 30.18 -5.47
CA TRP A 164 9.32 30.44 -6.45
C TRP A 164 8.84 31.31 -7.62
N VAL A 165 7.66 31.02 -8.18
CA VAL A 165 7.08 31.81 -9.30
C VAL A 165 6.80 33.23 -8.87
N VAL A 166 6.21 33.45 -7.69
CA VAL A 166 5.94 34.77 -7.13
C VAL A 166 7.26 35.51 -6.84
N GLY A 167 8.25 34.83 -6.24
CA GLY A 167 9.58 35.42 -5.97
C GLY A 167 10.29 35.93 -7.24
N ILE A 168 10.27 35.12 -8.32
CA ILE A 168 10.84 35.51 -9.62
C ILE A 168 10.08 36.70 -10.21
N ALA A 169 8.74 36.70 -10.17
CA ALA A 169 7.92 37.80 -10.69
C ALA A 169 8.21 39.11 -9.97
N ILE A 170 8.32 39.11 -8.64
CA ILE A 170 8.68 40.27 -7.83
C ILE A 170 10.10 40.73 -8.16
N GLY A 171 11.05 39.80 -8.28
CA GLY A 171 12.44 40.13 -8.67
C GLY A 171 12.52 40.84 -10.01
N VAL A 172 11.81 40.35 -11.04
CA VAL A 172 11.74 40.98 -12.37
C VAL A 172 11.11 42.38 -12.30
N LEU A 173 10.05 42.54 -11.48
CA LEU A 173 9.41 43.86 -11.29
C LEU A 173 10.36 44.87 -10.64
N ILE A 174 11.12 44.46 -9.64
CA ILE A 174 12.12 45.34 -8.98
C ILE A 174 13.23 45.75 -9.97
N VAL A 175 13.78 44.79 -10.72
CA VAL A 175 14.81 45.06 -11.74
C VAL A 175 14.27 46.03 -12.78
N ARG A 176 13.06 45.85 -13.28
CA ARG A 176 12.41 46.73 -14.22
C ARG A 176 12.26 48.17 -13.69
N MET A 177 11.81 48.33 -12.45
CA MET A 177 11.69 49.62 -11.79
C MET A 177 13.04 50.32 -11.65
N VAL A 178 14.08 49.60 -11.27
CA VAL A 178 15.43 50.19 -11.13
C VAL A 178 15.98 50.66 -12.48
N VAL A 179 15.82 49.83 -13.53
CA VAL A 179 16.31 50.18 -14.88
C VAL A 179 15.55 51.36 -15.47
N THR A 180 14.22 51.42 -15.30
CA THR A 180 13.44 52.56 -15.80
C THR A 180 13.78 53.86 -15.06
N ARG A 181 14.01 53.84 -13.73
CA ARG A 181 14.44 54.99 -12.96
C ARG A 181 15.84 55.49 -13.36
N ARG A 182 16.77 54.60 -13.73
CA ARG A 182 18.10 54.99 -14.20
C ARG A 182 18.02 55.67 -15.57
N ARG A 183 17.18 55.18 -16.49
CA ARG A 183 16.98 55.79 -17.81
C ARG A 183 16.35 57.19 -17.75
N ALA A 184 15.48 57.44 -16.76
CA ALA A 184 14.85 58.75 -16.57
C ALA A 184 15.77 59.82 -15.92
N ARG A 185 16.97 59.43 -15.45
CA ARG A 185 17.96 60.35 -14.82
C ARG A 185 19.20 60.61 -15.67
N SER A 186 19.26 60.08 -16.87
CA SER A 186 20.35 60.44 -17.82
C SER A 186 19.88 61.62 -18.69
N PRO A 187 20.46 62.80 -18.55
CA PRO A 187 20.16 64.00 -19.39
C PRO A 187 20.54 63.78 -20.81
#